data_bd40895d3ee5ccabe59193d532ec9668
#
_entry.id   bd40895d3ee5ccabe59193d532ec9668
#
_cell.length_a   1.000
_cell.length_b   1.000
_cell.length_c   1.000
_cell.angle_alpha   90.00
_cell.angle_beta   90.00
_cell.angle_gamma   90.00
#
_symmetry.space_group_name_H-M   'P 1'
#
loop_
_entity.id
_entity.type
_entity.pdbx_description
1 polymer ?
#
loop_
_entity_poly.entity_id
_entity_poly.type
_entity_poly.pdbx_seq_one_letter_code
_entity_poly.pdbx_strand_id
1 'polypeptide(L)'
;AERLIEMGVDRIGSVILSPEQWKVPVLRDIVRMVRGSGTKSSLIPLMTQEDGILRALDYYEPDYVHFCEWIPIEPEMGANREALCAEMVRLQNVVKREFPPFGIVRSIPVHRPGRVDEDRIRETILDIARTLEPCTDWFMTDTLRGNGGEGFSEPVTGFVGLTGETCDWDLASALVSASRIPVILAGGIAPENVREAIGRVRPAGVDSCTQTNLRDHPGNPIRFRKDFDRIRRLLEEVREAKEAQG
;
A
#
# COMPACT_ATOMS: atom_id res chain seq x y z
N ALA A 1 -6.93 15.84 6.41
CA ALA A 1 -5.86 16.04 5.42
C ALA A 1 -4.98 17.24 5.81
N GLU A 2 -5.55 18.43 6.07
CA GLU A 2 -4.83 19.67 6.40
C GLU A 2 -3.71 19.44 7.41
N ARG A 3 -4.04 18.85 8.57
CA ARG A 3 -3.05 18.62 9.62
C ARG A 3 -1.93 17.64 9.22
N LEU A 4 -2.18 16.71 8.31
CA LEU A 4 -1.13 15.83 7.76
C LEU A 4 -0.18 16.61 6.84
N ILE A 5 -0.73 17.54 6.06
CA ILE A 5 0.04 18.45 5.20
C ILE A 5 0.95 19.34 6.06
N GLU A 6 0.41 19.96 7.11
CA GLU A 6 1.16 20.79 8.07
C GLU A 6 2.28 20.03 8.78
N MET A 7 2.09 18.75 9.01
CA MET A 7 3.09 17.86 9.61
C MET A 7 4.19 17.42 8.64
N GLY A 8 4.07 17.72 7.34
CA GLY A 8 5.04 17.41 6.32
C GLY A 8 5.02 15.95 5.88
N VAL A 9 3.84 15.33 5.84
CA VAL A 9 3.66 13.99 5.25
C VAL A 9 3.81 14.10 3.73
N ASP A 10 4.65 13.25 3.13
CA ASP A 10 4.96 13.31 1.69
C ASP A 10 3.78 12.87 0.82
N ARG A 11 2.97 11.90 1.29
CA ARG A 11 1.84 11.33 0.54
C ARG A 11 0.67 11.02 1.45
N ILE A 12 -0.55 11.31 0.97
CA ILE A 12 -1.81 11.00 1.69
C ILE A 12 -2.66 10.07 0.83
N GLY A 13 -2.97 8.89 1.38
CA GLY A 13 -3.86 7.91 0.78
C GLY A 13 -5.33 8.23 1.03
N SER A 14 -6.15 8.10 -0.01
CA SER A 14 -7.61 8.26 0.00
C SER A 14 -8.27 7.01 -0.57
N VAL A 15 -9.18 6.38 0.17
CA VAL A 15 -9.75 5.08 -0.18
C VAL A 15 -11.17 5.23 -0.71
N ILE A 16 -11.46 4.58 -1.84
CA ILE A 16 -12.82 4.33 -2.32
C ILE A 16 -13.19 2.91 -1.90
N LEU A 17 -14.14 2.77 -0.97
CA LEU A 17 -14.45 1.52 -0.31
C LEU A 17 -15.32 0.56 -1.13
N SER A 18 -16.08 1.06 -2.09
CA SER A 18 -16.91 0.21 -2.95
C SER A 18 -17.18 0.87 -4.31
N PRO A 19 -17.46 0.05 -5.35
CA PRO A 19 -17.83 0.56 -6.67
C PRO A 19 -19.10 1.42 -6.68
N GLU A 20 -20.06 1.13 -5.80
CA GLU A 20 -21.34 1.84 -5.70
C GLU A 20 -21.16 3.25 -5.12
N GLN A 21 -20.16 3.41 -4.26
CA GLN A 21 -19.82 4.67 -3.58
C GLN A 21 -18.56 5.31 -4.16
N TRP A 22 -18.29 5.12 -5.44
CA TRP A 22 -17.06 5.63 -6.06
C TRP A 22 -16.98 7.15 -6.10
N LYS A 23 -18.14 7.86 -6.12
CA LYS A 23 -18.22 9.32 -6.27
C LYS A 23 -18.56 9.98 -4.93
N VAL A 24 -17.54 10.46 -4.22
CA VAL A 24 -17.68 11.14 -2.93
C VAL A 24 -17.14 12.57 -3.05
N PRO A 25 -18.02 13.62 -3.12
CA PRO A 25 -17.57 15.00 -3.33
C PRO A 25 -16.55 15.47 -2.31
N VAL A 26 -16.78 15.23 -1.02
CA VAL A 26 -15.83 15.61 0.05
C VAL A 26 -14.45 14.98 -0.15
N LEU A 27 -14.39 13.73 -0.63
CA LEU A 27 -13.11 13.07 -0.91
C LEU A 27 -12.39 13.74 -2.10
N ARG A 28 -13.13 14.19 -3.11
CA ARG A 28 -12.57 14.96 -4.22
C ARG A 28 -11.96 16.28 -3.76
N ASP A 29 -12.65 16.98 -2.87
CA ASP A 29 -12.13 18.24 -2.32
C ASP A 29 -10.86 18.01 -1.51
N ILE A 30 -10.79 16.91 -0.74
CA ILE A 30 -9.59 16.48 -0.03
C ILE A 30 -8.44 16.20 -1.02
N VAL A 31 -8.66 15.41 -2.06
CA VAL A 31 -7.65 15.09 -3.08
C VAL A 31 -7.10 16.37 -3.73
N ARG A 32 -7.98 17.30 -4.10
CA ARG A 32 -7.59 18.61 -4.66
C ARG A 32 -6.78 19.46 -3.71
N MET A 33 -7.19 19.51 -2.44
CA MET A 33 -6.45 20.23 -1.39
C MET A 33 -5.02 19.65 -1.25
N VAL A 34 -4.90 18.34 -1.19
CA VAL A 34 -3.60 17.66 -1.07
C VAL A 34 -2.70 18.01 -2.26
N ARG A 35 -3.20 17.88 -3.48
CA ARG A 35 -2.45 18.26 -4.70
C ARG A 35 -2.00 19.72 -4.70
N GLY A 36 -2.83 20.62 -4.20
CA GLY A 36 -2.53 22.05 -4.11
C GLY A 36 -1.49 22.43 -3.04
N SER A 37 -1.13 21.51 -2.15
CA SER A 37 -0.25 21.76 -1.00
C SER A 37 1.22 21.37 -1.22
N GLY A 38 1.56 20.67 -2.30
CA GLY A 38 2.87 20.05 -2.49
C GLY A 38 2.97 18.62 -1.96
N THR A 39 2.08 18.19 -1.05
CA THR A 39 1.92 16.79 -0.65
C THR A 39 1.27 16.00 -1.79
N LYS A 40 1.67 14.75 -1.98
CA LYS A 40 1.13 13.91 -3.06
C LYS A 40 -0.15 13.20 -2.62
N SER A 41 -1.16 13.21 -3.47
CA SER A 41 -2.38 12.45 -3.29
C SER A 41 -2.27 11.06 -3.91
N SER A 42 -2.73 10.03 -3.19
CA SER A 42 -2.80 8.65 -3.67
C SER A 42 -4.23 8.13 -3.53
N LEU A 43 -4.87 7.78 -4.64
CA LEU A 43 -6.21 7.21 -4.63
C LEU A 43 -6.13 5.69 -4.61
N ILE A 44 -6.86 5.06 -3.70
CA ILE A 44 -6.90 3.61 -3.50
C ILE A 44 -8.31 3.11 -3.84
N PRO A 45 -8.58 2.71 -5.08
CA PRO A 45 -9.89 2.19 -5.46
C PRO A 45 -9.99 0.71 -5.08
N LEU A 46 -10.86 0.37 -4.12
CA LEU A 46 -11.15 -1.02 -3.78
C LEU A 46 -12.23 -1.56 -4.74
N MET A 47 -11.87 -1.61 -6.02
CA MET A 47 -12.70 -2.12 -7.12
C MET A 47 -11.81 -2.67 -8.23
N THR A 48 -12.32 -3.63 -9.00
CA THR A 48 -11.59 -4.31 -10.08
C THR A 48 -12.11 -3.97 -11.48
N GLN A 49 -13.28 -3.32 -11.57
CA GLN A 49 -13.89 -2.97 -12.86
C GLN A 49 -13.16 -1.79 -13.49
N GLU A 50 -12.57 -2.01 -14.67
CA GLU A 50 -11.80 -1.01 -15.42
C GLU A 50 -12.58 0.31 -15.58
N ASP A 51 -13.80 0.27 -16.11
CA ASP A 51 -14.63 1.48 -16.31
C ASP A 51 -14.88 2.26 -15.00
N GLY A 52 -15.01 1.56 -13.88
CA GLY A 52 -15.16 2.15 -12.55
C GLY A 52 -13.91 2.89 -12.12
N ILE A 53 -12.75 2.26 -12.31
CA ILE A 53 -11.44 2.81 -12.01
C ILE A 53 -11.17 4.05 -12.87
N LEU A 54 -11.34 3.96 -14.19
CA LEU A 54 -11.10 5.08 -15.10
C LEU A 54 -12.00 6.29 -14.79
N ARG A 55 -13.29 6.07 -14.51
CA ARG A 55 -14.20 7.13 -14.07
C ARG A 55 -13.79 7.76 -12.74
N ALA A 56 -13.29 6.95 -11.80
CA ALA A 56 -12.80 7.46 -10.53
C ALA A 56 -11.55 8.31 -10.73
N LEU A 57 -10.60 7.87 -11.55
CA LEU A 57 -9.39 8.61 -11.87
C LEU A 57 -9.69 9.95 -12.55
N ASP A 58 -10.58 9.97 -13.52
CA ASP A 58 -11.05 11.20 -14.18
C ASP A 58 -11.73 12.17 -13.20
N TYR A 59 -12.53 11.65 -12.27
CA TYR A 59 -13.25 12.47 -11.31
C TYR A 59 -12.35 13.05 -10.20
N TYR A 60 -11.43 12.24 -9.65
CA TYR A 60 -10.59 12.63 -8.52
C TYR A 60 -9.30 13.30 -8.93
N GLU A 61 -8.75 12.97 -10.10
CA GLU A 61 -7.47 13.48 -10.64
C GLU A 61 -6.33 13.39 -9.60
N PRO A 62 -6.00 12.21 -9.02
CA PRO A 62 -4.94 12.08 -8.01
C PRO A 62 -3.56 12.25 -8.64
N ASP A 63 -2.50 12.40 -7.82
CA ASP A 63 -1.10 12.27 -8.30
C ASP A 63 -0.75 10.81 -8.57
N TYR A 64 -1.27 9.89 -7.72
CA TYR A 64 -1.04 8.45 -7.83
C TYR A 64 -2.34 7.66 -7.72
N VAL A 65 -2.44 6.56 -8.45
CA VAL A 65 -3.37 5.48 -8.16
C VAL A 65 -2.64 4.34 -7.47
N HIS A 66 -3.21 3.80 -6.41
CA HIS A 66 -2.63 2.69 -5.65
C HIS A 66 -3.53 1.46 -5.77
N PHE A 67 -3.01 0.47 -6.44
CA PHE A 67 -3.64 -0.82 -6.65
C PHE A 67 -3.18 -1.82 -5.59
N CYS A 68 -4.12 -2.43 -4.89
CA CYS A 68 -3.87 -3.38 -3.81
C CYS A 68 -4.74 -4.65 -3.90
N GLU A 69 -5.10 -5.07 -5.11
CA GLU A 69 -5.79 -6.34 -5.32
C GLU A 69 -4.93 -7.49 -4.80
N TRP A 70 -5.62 -8.47 -4.24
CA TRP A 70 -5.01 -9.69 -3.74
C TRP A 70 -4.33 -10.50 -4.87
N ILE A 71 -3.11 -10.97 -4.61
CA ILE A 71 -2.35 -11.84 -5.50
C ILE A 71 -1.94 -13.09 -4.72
N PRO A 72 -2.22 -14.31 -5.23
CA PRO A 72 -1.82 -15.54 -4.56
C PRO A 72 -0.30 -15.71 -4.62
N ILE A 73 0.34 -15.88 -3.47
CA ILE A 73 1.77 -16.12 -3.36
C ILE A 73 2.10 -17.58 -3.00
N GLU A 74 1.10 -18.38 -2.64
CA GLU A 74 1.21 -19.82 -2.43
C GLU A 74 0.28 -20.58 -3.41
N PRO A 75 0.65 -21.77 -3.90
CA PRO A 75 -0.18 -22.55 -4.84
C PRO A 75 -1.53 -22.97 -4.27
N GLU A 76 -1.59 -23.20 -2.96
CA GLU A 76 -2.78 -23.62 -2.23
C GLU A 76 -3.88 -22.56 -2.24
N MET A 77 -3.56 -21.32 -2.61
CA MET A 77 -4.52 -20.22 -2.74
C MET A 77 -5.47 -20.35 -3.93
N GLY A 78 -5.27 -21.36 -4.81
CA GLY A 78 -6.25 -21.84 -5.78
C GLY A 78 -6.58 -20.92 -6.97
N ALA A 79 -5.97 -19.75 -7.08
CA ALA A 79 -6.17 -18.82 -8.17
C ALA A 79 -5.05 -18.88 -9.21
N ASN A 80 -5.38 -18.62 -10.47
CA ASN A 80 -4.38 -18.52 -11.54
C ASN A 80 -3.63 -17.18 -11.43
N ARG A 81 -2.48 -17.18 -10.74
CA ARG A 81 -1.63 -16.02 -10.54
C ARG A 81 -1.19 -15.35 -11.83
N GLU A 82 -0.80 -16.15 -12.82
CA GLU A 82 -0.32 -15.62 -14.11
C GLU A 82 -1.43 -14.82 -14.81
N ALA A 83 -2.65 -15.36 -14.85
CA ALA A 83 -3.79 -14.68 -15.44
C ALA A 83 -4.13 -13.38 -14.67
N LEU A 84 -4.08 -13.41 -13.34
CA LEU A 84 -4.30 -12.21 -12.51
C LEU A 84 -3.23 -11.15 -12.77
N CYS A 85 -1.97 -11.52 -12.78
CA CYS A 85 -0.88 -10.58 -13.08
C CYS A 85 -1.00 -10.00 -14.51
N ALA A 86 -1.38 -10.82 -15.50
CA ALA A 86 -1.59 -10.34 -16.87
C ALA A 86 -2.73 -9.31 -16.96
N GLU A 87 -3.83 -9.52 -16.23
CA GLU A 87 -4.93 -8.55 -16.16
C GLU A 87 -4.51 -7.26 -15.45
N MET A 88 -3.74 -7.34 -14.37
CA MET A 88 -3.18 -6.17 -13.68
C MET A 88 -2.25 -5.36 -14.59
N VAL A 89 -1.35 -6.04 -15.33
CA VAL A 89 -0.47 -5.40 -16.33
C VAL A 89 -1.32 -4.68 -17.39
N ARG A 90 -2.36 -5.34 -17.90
CA ARG A 90 -3.26 -4.75 -18.89
C ARG A 90 -3.92 -3.48 -18.36
N LEU A 91 -4.52 -3.54 -17.17
CA LEU A 91 -5.19 -2.40 -16.54
C LEU A 91 -4.22 -1.25 -16.27
N GLN A 92 -3.05 -1.53 -15.70
CA GLN A 92 -2.05 -0.50 -15.41
C GLN A 92 -1.55 0.18 -16.70
N ASN A 93 -1.38 -0.56 -17.80
CA ASN A 93 -1.04 0.01 -19.10
C ASN A 93 -2.18 0.88 -19.67
N VAL A 94 -3.44 0.50 -19.47
CA VAL A 94 -4.59 1.36 -19.83
C VAL A 94 -4.52 2.66 -19.04
N VAL A 95 -4.31 2.60 -17.72
CA VAL A 95 -4.19 3.80 -16.87
C VAL A 95 -3.03 4.69 -17.31
N LYS A 96 -1.85 4.13 -17.57
CA LYS A 96 -0.70 4.92 -18.07
C LYS A 96 -0.97 5.61 -19.41
N ARG A 97 -1.74 4.99 -20.28
CA ARG A 97 -2.12 5.56 -21.57
C ARG A 97 -3.17 6.66 -21.46
N GLU A 98 -4.23 6.42 -20.69
CA GLU A 98 -5.36 7.36 -20.55
C GLU A 98 -5.03 8.53 -19.61
N PHE A 99 -4.19 8.31 -18.60
CA PHE A 99 -3.81 9.28 -17.57
C PHE A 99 -2.28 9.38 -17.42
N PRO A 100 -1.55 9.83 -18.44
CA PRO A 100 -0.08 9.86 -18.41
C PRO A 100 0.55 10.59 -17.21
N PRO A 101 -0.09 11.63 -16.62
CA PRO A 101 0.48 12.33 -15.47
C PRO A 101 0.37 11.57 -14.14
N PHE A 102 -0.42 10.48 -14.07
CA PHE A 102 -0.62 9.77 -12.82
C PHE A 102 0.44 8.68 -12.62
N GLY A 103 1.04 8.67 -11.45
CA GLY A 103 1.91 7.56 -11.05
C GLY A 103 1.11 6.36 -10.58
N ILE A 104 1.68 5.18 -10.73
CA ILE A 104 1.08 3.91 -10.27
C ILE A 104 1.87 3.37 -9.09
N VAL A 105 1.18 3.14 -7.98
CA VAL A 105 1.65 2.36 -6.84
C VAL A 105 0.98 0.99 -6.88
N ARG A 106 1.75 -0.08 -6.73
CA ARG A 106 1.25 -1.45 -6.69
C ARG A 106 1.64 -2.12 -5.37
N SER A 107 0.66 -2.63 -4.62
CA SER A 107 0.92 -3.49 -3.47
C SER A 107 1.46 -4.84 -3.92
N ILE A 108 2.55 -5.26 -3.29
CA ILE A 108 3.09 -6.61 -3.37
C ILE A 108 2.79 -7.30 -2.03
N PRO A 109 2.02 -8.40 -2.02
CA PRO A 109 1.68 -9.09 -0.80
C PRO A 109 2.92 -9.76 -0.19
N VAL A 110 3.11 -9.57 1.12
CA VAL A 110 4.18 -10.19 1.91
C VAL A 110 3.55 -10.84 3.12
N HIS A 111 3.87 -12.09 3.40
CA HIS A 111 3.37 -12.77 4.59
C HIS A 111 3.85 -12.15 5.89
N ARG A 112 3.21 -12.52 6.99
CA ARG A 112 3.73 -12.36 8.34
C ARG A 112 4.96 -13.25 8.55
N PRO A 113 5.89 -12.89 9.47
CA PRO A 113 7.04 -13.72 9.80
C PRO A 113 6.66 -15.15 10.23
N GLY A 114 7.56 -16.10 10.01
CA GLY A 114 7.44 -17.47 10.52
C GLY A 114 6.64 -18.43 9.65
N ARG A 115 6.61 -18.22 8.34
CA ARG A 115 6.01 -19.18 7.40
C ARG A 115 6.99 -20.28 7.02
N VAL A 116 6.44 -21.44 6.68
CA VAL A 116 7.18 -22.56 6.10
C VAL A 116 7.42 -22.29 4.62
N ASP A 117 8.58 -22.74 4.08
CA ASP A 117 8.93 -22.60 2.66
C ASP A 117 9.23 -21.14 2.20
N GLU A 118 9.99 -20.41 3.03
CA GLU A 118 10.34 -19.01 2.77
C GLU A 118 11.04 -18.76 1.43
N ASP A 119 11.89 -19.67 0.97
CA ASP A 119 12.62 -19.53 -0.31
C ASP A 119 11.66 -19.53 -1.51
N ARG A 120 10.69 -20.43 -1.52
CA ARG A 120 9.67 -20.50 -2.56
C ARG A 120 8.76 -19.29 -2.56
N ILE A 121 8.37 -18.82 -1.38
CA ILE A 121 7.57 -17.59 -1.22
C ILE A 121 8.36 -16.39 -1.72
N ARG A 122 9.63 -16.29 -1.37
CA ARG A 122 10.54 -15.23 -1.86
C ARG A 122 10.61 -15.22 -3.38
N GLU A 123 10.89 -16.34 -4.01
CA GLU A 123 10.94 -16.45 -5.48
C GLU A 123 9.62 -16.00 -6.11
N THR A 124 8.49 -16.43 -5.55
CA THR A 124 7.16 -16.04 -6.03
C THR A 124 6.92 -14.55 -5.93
N ILE A 125 7.26 -13.91 -4.80
CA ILE A 125 7.13 -12.45 -4.61
C ILE A 125 8.00 -11.69 -5.64
N LEU A 126 9.23 -12.16 -5.86
CA LEU A 126 10.13 -11.55 -6.83
C LEU A 126 9.65 -11.72 -8.28
N ASP A 127 9.04 -12.85 -8.63
CA ASP A 127 8.46 -13.06 -9.95
C ASP A 127 7.23 -12.17 -10.21
N ILE A 128 6.36 -12.00 -9.20
CA ILE A 128 5.25 -11.06 -9.25
C ILE A 128 5.79 -9.64 -9.48
N ALA A 129 6.79 -9.24 -8.70
CA ALA A 129 7.40 -7.91 -8.82
C ALA A 129 8.00 -7.70 -10.22
N ARG A 130 8.80 -8.63 -10.74
CA ARG A 130 9.37 -8.54 -12.11
C ARG A 130 8.30 -8.41 -13.19
N THR A 131 7.18 -9.11 -13.03
CA THR A 131 6.06 -9.07 -13.99
C THR A 131 5.37 -7.70 -14.00
N LEU A 132 5.18 -7.08 -12.83
CA LEU A 132 4.43 -5.83 -12.67
C LEU A 132 5.30 -4.57 -12.79
N GLU A 133 6.61 -4.67 -12.57
CA GLU A 133 7.55 -3.55 -12.57
C GLU A 133 7.50 -2.68 -13.83
N PRO A 134 7.40 -3.22 -15.08
CA PRO A 134 7.41 -2.41 -16.29
C PRO A 134 6.23 -1.43 -16.41
N CYS A 135 5.13 -1.71 -15.72
CA CYS A 135 3.92 -0.87 -15.73
C CYS A 135 3.63 -0.19 -14.39
N THR A 136 4.59 -0.18 -13.45
CA THR A 136 4.46 0.36 -12.09
C THR A 136 5.55 1.41 -11.84
N ASP A 137 5.26 2.43 -11.03
CA ASP A 137 6.22 3.47 -10.67
C ASP A 137 6.78 3.28 -9.25
N TRP A 138 5.96 2.70 -8.35
CA TRP A 138 6.33 2.39 -6.97
C TRP A 138 5.73 1.06 -6.54
N PHE A 139 6.50 0.21 -5.89
CA PHE A 139 5.94 -0.87 -5.12
C PHE A 139 5.64 -0.43 -3.68
N MET A 140 4.68 -1.10 -3.07
CA MET A 140 4.40 -1.02 -1.64
C MET A 140 4.23 -2.45 -1.11
N THR A 141 4.89 -2.81 -0.02
CA THR A 141 4.58 -4.09 0.64
C THR A 141 3.24 -3.99 1.35
N ASP A 142 2.50 -5.09 1.42
CA ASP A 142 1.28 -5.16 2.24
C ASP A 142 1.18 -6.52 2.91
N THR A 143 0.73 -6.54 4.17
CA THR A 143 0.73 -7.78 4.95
C THR A 143 -0.43 -8.65 4.56
N LEU A 144 -0.11 -9.85 4.04
CA LEU A 144 -1.07 -10.91 3.77
C LEU A 144 -1.32 -11.73 5.04
N ARG A 145 -2.59 -11.82 5.46
CA ARG A 145 -2.96 -12.55 6.69
C ARG A 145 -2.98 -14.05 6.53
N GLY A 146 -3.44 -14.53 5.40
CA GLY A 146 -3.63 -15.97 5.20
C GLY A 146 -3.65 -16.38 3.75
N ASN A 147 -3.78 -17.69 3.56
CA ASN A 147 -3.82 -18.39 2.29
C ASN A 147 -5.23 -18.57 1.71
N GLY A 148 -6.19 -17.71 2.09
CA GLY A 148 -7.57 -17.80 1.60
C GLY A 148 -8.42 -18.90 2.27
N GLY A 149 -7.89 -19.59 3.29
CA GLY A 149 -8.62 -20.60 4.06
C GLY A 149 -9.58 -20.00 5.10
N GLU A 150 -10.51 -20.79 5.58
CA GLU A 150 -11.47 -20.39 6.64
C GLU A 150 -10.71 -19.87 7.88
N GLY A 151 -11.10 -18.68 8.35
CA GLY A 151 -10.58 -18.05 9.58
C GLY A 151 -9.51 -16.97 9.36
N PHE A 152 -8.97 -16.77 8.15
CA PHE A 152 -8.02 -15.71 7.82
C PHE A 152 -8.49 -14.92 6.59
N SER A 153 -9.51 -14.06 6.79
CA SER A 153 -9.96 -13.17 5.74
C SER A 153 -9.21 -11.84 5.81
N GLU A 154 -8.84 -11.31 4.65
CA GLU A 154 -8.39 -9.93 4.53
C GLU A 154 -9.52 -8.99 4.99
N PRO A 155 -9.18 -7.79 5.54
CA PRO A 155 -10.18 -6.82 6.01
C PRO A 155 -11.16 -6.36 4.93
N VAL A 156 -10.76 -6.46 3.66
CA VAL A 156 -11.61 -6.25 2.49
C VAL A 156 -11.39 -7.41 1.51
N THR A 157 -12.45 -8.12 1.18
CA THR A 157 -12.39 -9.28 0.28
C THR A 157 -11.82 -8.89 -1.08
N GLY A 158 -10.83 -9.64 -1.55
CA GLY A 158 -10.16 -9.42 -2.85
C GLY A 158 -9.06 -8.37 -2.83
N PHE A 159 -8.75 -7.76 -1.68
CA PHE A 159 -7.72 -6.75 -1.53
C PHE A 159 -6.80 -7.06 -0.35
N VAL A 160 -5.51 -6.76 -0.50
CA VAL A 160 -4.50 -6.93 0.56
C VAL A 160 -4.33 -5.62 1.35
N GLY A 161 -3.95 -5.75 2.62
CA GLY A 161 -3.62 -4.60 3.48
C GLY A 161 -4.67 -4.26 4.54
N LEU A 162 -4.49 -3.13 5.21
CA LEU A 162 -5.31 -2.65 6.33
C LEU A 162 -5.34 -3.60 7.55
N THR A 163 -4.41 -4.55 7.62
CA THR A 163 -4.35 -5.56 8.68
C THR A 163 -3.84 -5.00 10.01
N GLY A 164 -2.95 -4.01 9.96
CA GLY A 164 -2.20 -3.50 11.10
C GLY A 164 -1.13 -4.47 11.63
N GLU A 165 -0.89 -5.57 10.94
CA GLU A 165 0.10 -6.59 11.28
C GLU A 165 1.40 -6.37 10.50
N THR A 166 2.54 -6.66 11.14
CA THR A 166 3.86 -6.51 10.52
C THR A 166 4.09 -7.62 9.50
N CYS A 167 4.55 -7.24 8.31
CA CYS A 167 4.99 -8.18 7.30
C CYS A 167 6.39 -8.74 7.62
N ASP A 168 6.78 -9.79 6.92
CA ASP A 168 8.13 -10.35 7.02
C ASP A 168 9.15 -9.37 6.40
N TRP A 169 10.05 -8.82 7.24
CA TRP A 169 11.03 -7.82 6.80
C TRP A 169 12.20 -8.43 6.01
N ASP A 170 12.46 -9.72 6.10
CA ASP A 170 13.49 -10.36 5.27
C ASP A 170 12.98 -10.53 3.84
N LEU A 171 11.71 -10.91 3.66
CA LEU A 171 11.05 -10.93 2.36
C LEU A 171 10.92 -9.51 1.78
N ALA A 172 10.54 -8.52 2.61
CA ALA A 172 10.47 -7.13 2.18
C ALA A 172 11.86 -6.59 1.76
N SER A 173 12.93 -6.93 2.49
CA SER A 173 14.31 -6.56 2.16
C SER A 173 14.77 -7.21 0.85
N ALA A 174 14.39 -8.47 0.61
CA ALA A 174 14.66 -9.14 -0.66
C ALA A 174 13.97 -8.45 -1.83
N LEU A 175 12.71 -8.02 -1.66
CA LEU A 175 11.98 -7.23 -2.66
C LEU A 175 12.67 -5.88 -2.93
N VAL A 176 13.05 -5.13 -1.87
CA VAL A 176 13.77 -3.86 -2.01
C VAL A 176 15.06 -4.03 -2.78
N SER A 177 15.83 -5.09 -2.47
CA SER A 177 17.13 -5.36 -3.10
C SER A 177 17.03 -5.78 -4.56
N ALA A 178 15.95 -6.43 -4.95
CA ALA A 178 15.75 -6.96 -6.30
C ALA A 178 15.01 -6.00 -7.23
N SER A 179 14.23 -5.06 -6.68
CA SER A 179 13.42 -4.12 -7.46
C SER A 179 14.28 -3.02 -8.09
N ARG A 180 13.97 -2.66 -9.35
CA ARG A 180 14.55 -1.50 -10.05
C ARG A 180 13.76 -0.21 -9.83
N ILE A 181 12.56 -0.31 -9.28
CA ILE A 181 11.73 0.83 -8.88
C ILE A 181 11.68 0.95 -7.35
N PRO A 182 11.41 2.15 -6.82
CA PRO A 182 11.39 2.34 -5.38
C PRO A 182 10.28 1.52 -4.70
N VAL A 183 10.59 1.00 -3.51
CA VAL A 183 9.67 0.21 -2.69
C VAL A 183 9.35 0.95 -1.39
N ILE A 184 8.07 1.10 -1.08
CA ILE A 184 7.56 1.61 0.18
C ILE A 184 7.30 0.42 1.10
N LEU A 185 7.81 0.47 2.32
CA LEU A 185 7.52 -0.54 3.33
C LEU A 185 6.23 -0.18 4.07
N ALA A 186 5.22 -1.00 3.89
CA ALA A 186 3.96 -0.99 4.65
C ALA A 186 3.74 -2.32 5.37
N GLY A 187 2.65 -2.41 6.12
CA GLY A 187 2.34 -3.56 6.97
C GLY A 187 2.81 -3.36 8.40
N GLY A 188 1.90 -2.95 9.28
CA GLY A 188 2.13 -2.82 10.71
C GLY A 188 3.17 -1.79 11.15
N ILE A 189 3.55 -0.87 10.28
CA ILE A 189 4.52 0.19 10.61
C ILE A 189 3.92 1.15 11.63
N ALA A 190 4.66 1.33 12.72
CA ALA A 190 4.29 2.10 13.90
C ALA A 190 5.48 2.94 14.40
N PRO A 191 5.26 3.98 15.22
CA PRO A 191 6.37 4.73 15.84
C PRO A 191 7.35 3.82 16.61
N GLU A 192 6.84 2.74 17.16
CA GLU A 192 7.60 1.82 18.00
C GLU A 192 8.55 0.90 17.24
N ASN A 193 8.34 0.70 15.92
CA ASN A 193 9.12 -0.25 15.13
C ASN A 193 9.74 0.33 13.84
N VAL A 194 9.38 1.54 13.45
CA VAL A 194 9.77 2.10 12.14
C VAL A 194 11.27 2.28 11.99
N ARG A 195 11.99 2.63 13.06
CA ARG A 195 13.46 2.80 13.04
C ARG A 195 14.15 1.47 12.71
N GLU A 196 13.76 0.40 13.40
CA GLU A 196 14.28 -0.95 13.13
C GLU A 196 13.91 -1.40 11.71
N ALA A 197 12.65 -1.18 11.29
CA ALA A 197 12.17 -1.52 9.97
C ALA A 197 12.99 -0.84 8.86
N ILE A 198 13.26 0.46 8.98
CA ILE A 198 14.10 1.22 8.04
C ILE A 198 15.53 0.66 8.02
N GLY A 199 16.11 0.40 9.18
CA GLY A 199 17.48 -0.14 9.30
C GLY A 199 17.64 -1.50 8.65
N ARG A 200 16.65 -2.38 8.80
CA ARG A 200 16.69 -3.77 8.31
C ARG A 200 16.30 -3.87 6.82
N VAL A 201 15.26 -3.15 6.39
CA VAL A 201 14.69 -3.29 5.04
C VAL A 201 15.31 -2.31 4.05
N ARG A 202 15.70 -1.11 4.51
CA ARG A 202 16.23 0.00 3.68
C ARG A 202 15.27 0.40 2.53
N PRO A 203 13.99 0.62 2.80
CA PRO A 203 13.02 0.98 1.79
C PRO A 203 13.22 2.43 1.32
N ALA A 204 12.63 2.78 0.18
CA ALA A 204 12.59 4.15 -0.33
C ALA A 204 11.64 5.07 0.48
N GLY A 205 10.73 4.49 1.25
CA GLY A 205 9.81 5.18 2.14
C GLY A 205 9.05 4.19 3.01
N VAL A 206 8.24 4.71 3.95
CA VAL A 206 7.39 3.90 4.82
C VAL A 206 5.94 4.39 4.74
N ASP A 207 4.98 3.48 4.89
CA ASP A 207 3.55 3.78 5.00
C ASP A 207 2.97 3.25 6.30
N SER A 208 2.08 4.02 6.91
CA SER A 208 1.35 3.63 8.11
C SER A 208 -0.11 4.02 8.04
N CYS A 209 -0.99 3.05 8.09
CA CYS A 209 -2.43 3.26 8.15
C CYS A 209 -2.99 2.94 9.55
N THR A 210 -3.13 1.67 9.87
CA THR A 210 -3.81 1.17 11.08
C THR A 210 -3.10 1.56 12.36
N GLN A 211 -1.78 1.52 12.39
CA GLN A 211 -0.98 1.77 13.59
C GLN A 211 -0.88 3.26 13.95
N THR A 212 -1.29 4.15 13.06
CA THR A 212 -1.41 5.59 13.32
C THR A 212 -2.87 6.06 13.47
N ASN A 213 -3.81 5.15 13.67
CA ASN A 213 -5.19 5.50 13.97
C ASN A 213 -5.42 5.66 15.48
N LEU A 214 -6.39 6.50 15.82
CA LEU A 214 -6.96 6.56 17.17
C LEU A 214 -7.47 5.18 17.57
N ARG A 215 -7.45 4.90 18.87
CA ARG A 215 -7.97 3.65 19.43
C ARG A 215 -9.20 3.93 20.26
N ASP A 216 -10.16 3.00 20.22
CA ASP A 216 -11.32 2.99 21.10
C ASP A 216 -10.96 2.44 22.50
N HIS A 217 -11.94 2.39 23.38
CA HIS A 217 -11.86 1.58 24.61
C HIS A 217 -12.60 0.25 24.32
N PRO A 218 -11.92 -0.86 24.10
CA PRO A 218 -10.74 -1.39 24.80
C PRO A 218 -9.39 -1.33 24.04
N GLY A 219 -9.22 -0.53 23.02
CA GLY A 219 -7.92 -0.35 22.37
C GLY A 219 -7.84 -0.76 20.90
N ASN A 220 -8.98 -1.01 20.23
CA ASN A 220 -9.02 -1.32 18.81
C ASN A 220 -8.81 -0.06 17.97
N PRO A 221 -8.11 -0.14 16.83
CA PRO A 221 -7.92 1.01 15.96
C PRO A 221 -9.25 1.43 15.30
N ILE A 222 -9.58 2.71 15.42
CA ILE A 222 -10.74 3.29 14.74
C ILE A 222 -10.33 3.59 13.30
N ARG A 223 -10.87 2.81 12.36
CA ARG A 223 -10.49 2.88 10.93
C ARG A 223 -10.58 4.31 10.39
N PHE A 224 -9.50 4.76 9.75
CA PHE A 224 -9.33 6.07 9.10
C PHE A 224 -9.39 7.31 10.04
N ARG A 225 -9.46 7.14 11.36
CA ARG A 225 -9.37 8.24 12.31
C ARG A 225 -7.94 8.36 12.84
N LYS A 226 -7.20 9.33 12.33
CA LYS A 226 -5.77 9.48 12.63
C LYS A 226 -5.52 10.02 14.04
N ASP A 227 -4.53 9.43 14.70
CA ASP A 227 -3.90 9.93 15.92
C ASP A 227 -2.69 10.77 15.54
N PHE A 228 -2.81 12.09 15.66
CA PHE A 228 -1.77 13.01 15.22
C PHE A 228 -0.52 12.98 16.09
N ASP A 229 -0.61 12.56 17.35
CA ASP A 229 0.55 12.43 18.23
C ASP A 229 1.37 11.19 17.83
N ARG A 230 0.70 10.08 17.48
CA ARG A 230 1.38 8.91 16.91
C ARG A 230 2.02 9.21 15.56
N ILE A 231 1.38 10.01 14.72
CA ILE A 231 1.96 10.42 13.43
C ILE A 231 3.19 11.29 13.65
N ARG A 232 3.15 12.25 14.57
CA ARG A 232 4.31 13.09 14.91
C ARG A 232 5.50 12.23 15.33
N ARG A 233 5.29 11.30 16.26
CA ARG A 233 6.33 10.37 16.71
C ARG A 233 6.86 9.52 15.57
N LEU A 234 6.00 9.01 14.69
CA LEU A 234 6.41 8.25 13.51
C LEU A 234 7.36 9.08 12.62
N LEU A 235 7.00 10.33 12.34
CA LEU A 235 7.81 11.22 11.52
C LEU A 235 9.15 11.58 12.17
N GLU A 236 9.19 11.74 13.49
CA GLU A 236 10.42 11.95 14.26
C GLU A 236 11.34 10.73 14.14
N GLU A 237 10.84 9.52 14.39
CA GLU A 237 11.60 8.27 14.27
C GLU A 237 12.13 8.02 12.84
N VAL A 238 11.34 8.37 11.82
CA VAL A 238 11.78 8.28 10.40
C VAL A 238 12.93 9.24 10.12
N ARG A 239 12.87 10.49 10.60
CA ARG A 239 13.95 11.47 10.42
C ARG A 239 15.26 11.01 11.09
N GLU A 240 15.17 10.55 12.34
CA GLU A 240 16.32 10.04 13.07
C GLU A 240 16.92 8.79 12.41
N ALA A 241 16.09 7.88 11.90
CA ALA A 241 16.56 6.71 11.15
C ALA A 241 17.32 7.11 9.87
N LYS A 242 16.85 8.14 9.18
CA LYS A 242 17.49 8.67 7.96
C LYS A 242 18.85 9.32 8.27
N GLU A 243 18.93 10.10 9.35
CA GLU A 243 20.18 10.74 9.80
C GLU A 243 21.24 9.71 10.21
N ALA A 244 20.82 8.58 10.80
CA ALA A 244 21.72 7.50 11.19
C ALA A 244 22.27 6.67 10.01
N GLN A 245 21.69 6.81 8.80
CA GLN A 245 22.12 6.08 7.59
C GLN A 245 22.99 6.92 6.65
N GLY A 246 23.05 8.24 6.84
CA GLY A 246 23.84 9.21 6.05
C GLY A 246 25.18 9.47 6.66
#